data_bf7cb37036b9864efcde1df1f2c8aac2
#
_entry.id   bf7cb37036b9864efcde1df1f2c8aac2
#
_cell.length_a   1.000
_cell.length_b   1.000
_cell.length_c   1.000
_cell.angle_alpha   90.00
_cell.angle_beta   90.00
_cell.angle_gamma   90.00
#
_symmetry.space_group_name_H-M   'P 1'
#
loop_
_entity.id
_entity.type
_entity.pdbx_description
1 polymer ?
#
loop_
_entity_poly.entity_id
_entity_poly.type
_entity_poly.pdbx_seq_one_letter_code
_entity_poly.pdbx_strand_id
1 'polypeptide(L)'
;ATKFYKHWAHVAKNPNIDSNFQLAHFLYNVKKLKPVRLTASGKGAVDEESLAQLNIPEVGLIVQMRKLRKIRDTYLDAFVREQVNGVIHPFYNLHTVRTFRSSSDRPNFQNIPKRDKEAMALCRKAIYPRPGHQLLEIDYAGIEVRISQCYHKDPTMQKYIEDPHSDMHLDMAGQIFLLPDIDKSIPEHKVLRNAAKNGFVFPQFYGDYYANCAENMACRWGGLPKGRWKHGQGITMPSGTLSDHLLANGISSYEAFENHVKEV
;
A
#
# COMPACT_ATOMS: atom_id res chain seq x y z
N ALA A 1 18.56 7.97 26.91
CA ALA A 1 17.49 7.01 26.58
C ALA A 1 16.19 7.43 27.25
N THR A 2 15.08 7.40 26.49
CA THR A 2 13.75 7.76 26.99
C THR A 2 13.28 6.79 28.09
N LYS A 3 12.32 7.21 28.93
CA LYS A 3 11.67 6.31 29.92
C LYS A 3 11.11 5.04 29.25
N PHE A 4 10.59 5.19 28.02
CA PHE A 4 10.08 4.09 27.22
C PHE A 4 11.16 3.06 26.94
N TYR A 5 12.32 3.48 26.42
CA TYR A 5 13.42 2.55 26.08
C TYR A 5 14.03 1.91 27.34
N LYS A 6 14.23 2.67 28.42
CA LYS A 6 14.74 2.14 29.69
C LYS A 6 13.83 1.05 30.26
N HIS A 7 12.51 1.24 30.20
CA HIS A 7 11.55 0.24 30.63
C HIS A 7 11.57 -0.99 29.71
N TRP A 8 11.63 -0.79 28.38
CA TRP A 8 11.76 -1.91 27.45
C TRP A 8 13.07 -2.69 27.65
N ALA A 9 14.19 -2.01 27.84
CA ALA A 9 15.49 -2.63 28.12
C ALA A 9 15.47 -3.46 29.41
N HIS A 10 14.79 -2.96 30.45
CA HIS A 10 14.62 -3.69 31.71
C HIS A 10 13.82 -4.99 31.50
N VAL A 11 12.75 -4.96 30.74
CA VAL A 11 11.87 -6.13 30.50
C VAL A 11 12.50 -7.12 29.53
N ALA A 12 13.09 -6.65 28.44
CA ALA A 12 13.61 -7.48 27.36
C ALA A 12 15.07 -7.90 27.55
N LYS A 13 15.77 -7.38 28.58
CA LYS A 13 17.22 -7.52 28.82
C LYS A 13 18.10 -7.03 27.67
N ASN A 14 17.74 -7.38 26.44
CA ASN A 14 18.40 -6.95 25.19
C ASN A 14 17.31 -6.58 24.15
N PRO A 15 16.83 -5.32 24.17
CA PRO A 15 15.76 -4.89 23.29
C PRO A 15 16.22 -4.80 21.84
N ASN A 16 15.58 -5.56 20.99
CA ASN A 16 15.78 -5.52 19.56
C ASN A 16 14.61 -4.83 18.87
N ILE A 17 14.84 -3.64 18.34
CA ILE A 17 13.81 -2.82 17.67
C ILE A 17 13.30 -3.45 16.37
N ASP A 18 14.04 -4.38 15.78
CA ASP A 18 13.64 -5.08 14.56
C ASP A 18 12.82 -6.35 14.87
N SER A 19 12.77 -6.77 16.14
CA SER A 19 11.97 -7.91 16.57
C SER A 19 10.50 -7.53 16.76
N ASN A 20 9.65 -7.95 15.82
CA ASN A 20 8.21 -7.79 15.93
C ASN A 20 7.65 -8.46 17.19
N PHE A 21 8.20 -9.62 17.58
CA PHE A 21 7.78 -10.35 18.76
C PHE A 21 8.05 -9.55 20.05
N GLN A 22 9.29 -9.06 20.22
CA GLN A 22 9.65 -8.27 21.40
C GLN A 22 8.85 -6.97 21.49
N LEU A 23 8.67 -6.27 20.35
CA LEU A 23 7.94 -5.03 20.32
C LEU A 23 6.44 -5.25 20.63
N ALA A 24 5.82 -6.26 20.02
CA ALA A 24 4.42 -6.61 20.32
C ALA A 24 4.24 -6.99 21.80
N HIS A 25 5.12 -7.82 22.33
CA HIS A 25 5.08 -8.18 23.75
C HIS A 25 5.19 -6.94 24.66
N PHE A 26 6.14 -6.06 24.40
CA PHE A 26 6.32 -4.86 25.20
C PHE A 26 5.13 -3.90 25.12
N LEU A 27 4.62 -3.64 23.91
CA LEU A 27 3.49 -2.72 23.72
C LEU A 27 2.18 -3.27 24.32
N TYR A 28 1.85 -4.50 23.99
CA TYR A 28 0.50 -5.04 24.26
C TYR A 28 0.43 -5.84 25.57
N ASN A 29 1.50 -6.54 25.96
CA ASN A 29 1.50 -7.34 27.20
C ASN A 29 2.04 -6.57 28.40
N VAL A 30 3.11 -5.79 28.24
CA VAL A 30 3.74 -5.03 29.34
C VAL A 30 3.09 -3.65 29.52
N LYS A 31 2.99 -2.86 28.45
CA LYS A 31 2.36 -1.53 28.48
C LYS A 31 0.82 -1.58 28.45
N LYS A 32 0.23 -2.76 28.20
CA LYS A 32 -1.23 -2.97 28.15
C LYS A 32 -1.95 -2.08 27.14
N LEU A 33 -1.27 -1.68 26.09
CA LEU A 33 -1.92 -0.93 25.01
C LEU A 33 -2.89 -1.84 24.25
N LYS A 34 -3.99 -1.27 23.78
CA LYS A 34 -4.94 -1.99 22.94
C LYS A 34 -4.38 -2.06 21.51
N PRO A 35 -4.24 -3.25 20.92
CA PRO A 35 -3.83 -3.37 19.52
C PRO A 35 -4.85 -2.70 18.60
N VAL A 36 -4.36 -1.96 17.62
CA VAL A 36 -5.22 -1.37 16.57
C VAL A 36 -5.77 -2.47 15.65
N ARG A 37 -4.93 -3.46 15.36
CA ARG A 37 -5.28 -4.60 14.50
C ARG A 37 -4.66 -5.88 15.05
N LEU A 38 -5.32 -7.00 14.84
CA LEU A 38 -4.76 -8.33 15.13
C LEU A 38 -4.20 -8.95 13.84
N THR A 39 -3.15 -9.74 14.00
CA THR A 39 -2.63 -10.59 12.92
C THR A 39 -3.53 -11.81 12.74
N ALA A 40 -3.36 -12.56 11.65
CA ALA A 40 -4.07 -13.83 11.43
C ALA A 40 -3.91 -14.84 12.58
N SER A 41 -2.81 -14.73 13.35
CA SER A 41 -2.56 -15.57 14.54
C SER A 41 -3.13 -14.99 15.85
N GLY A 42 -3.97 -13.95 15.78
CA GLY A 42 -4.61 -13.32 16.93
C GLY A 42 -3.69 -12.43 17.80
N LYS A 43 -2.47 -12.15 17.35
CA LYS A 43 -1.53 -11.26 18.05
C LYS A 43 -1.69 -9.82 17.61
N GLY A 44 -1.35 -8.86 18.48
CA GLY A 44 -1.36 -7.44 18.09
C GLY A 44 -0.35 -7.16 16.96
N ALA A 45 -0.81 -6.50 15.91
CA ALA A 45 0.01 -6.12 14.76
C ALA A 45 1.01 -5.01 15.14
N VAL A 46 2.23 -5.09 14.60
CA VAL A 46 3.32 -4.11 14.78
C VAL A 46 3.93 -3.70 13.45
N ASP A 47 3.11 -3.72 12.40
CA ASP A 47 3.43 -3.09 11.13
C ASP A 47 3.40 -1.56 11.23
N GLU A 48 3.98 -0.90 10.26
CA GLU A 48 4.12 0.56 10.22
C GLU A 48 2.78 1.28 10.42
N GLU A 49 1.74 0.82 9.75
CA GLU A 49 0.41 1.40 9.78
C GLU A 49 -0.25 1.26 11.16
N SER A 50 -0.18 0.07 11.76
CA SER A 50 -0.69 -0.19 13.11
C SER A 50 0.07 0.57 14.19
N LEU A 51 1.39 0.69 14.04
CA LEU A 51 2.25 1.41 14.98
C LEU A 51 2.04 2.93 14.91
N ALA A 52 1.83 3.49 13.72
CA ALA A 52 1.57 4.92 13.54
C ALA A 52 0.30 5.37 14.27
N GLN A 53 -0.73 4.53 14.28
CA GLN A 53 -2.01 4.83 14.93
C GLN A 53 -1.95 4.81 16.48
N LEU A 54 -0.91 4.23 17.07
CA LEU A 54 -0.73 4.27 18.54
C LEU A 54 -0.41 5.67 19.05
N ASN A 55 0.03 6.57 18.19
CA ASN A 55 0.36 7.96 18.50
C ASN A 55 1.33 8.14 19.70
N ILE A 56 2.34 7.27 19.78
CA ILE A 56 3.38 7.29 20.80
C ILE A 56 4.68 7.76 20.15
N PRO A 57 5.29 8.89 20.60
CA PRO A 57 6.47 9.46 19.96
C PRO A 57 7.64 8.47 19.83
N GLU A 58 7.90 7.65 20.85
CA GLU A 58 8.97 6.65 20.84
C GLU A 58 8.71 5.52 19.84
N VAL A 59 7.45 5.16 19.64
CA VAL A 59 7.04 4.18 18.62
C VAL A 59 7.27 4.75 17.23
N GLY A 60 6.95 6.02 17.02
CA GLY A 60 7.25 6.75 15.78
C GLY A 60 8.75 6.73 15.44
N LEU A 61 9.63 6.93 16.43
CA LEU A 61 11.08 6.83 16.24
C LEU A 61 11.52 5.40 15.87
N ILE A 62 10.91 4.36 16.45
CA ILE A 62 11.19 2.97 16.09
C ILE A 62 10.81 2.70 14.62
N VAL A 63 9.65 3.17 14.18
CA VAL A 63 9.20 3.06 12.79
C VAL A 63 10.20 3.73 11.85
N GLN A 64 10.60 4.97 12.16
CA GLN A 64 11.58 5.71 11.38
C GLN A 64 12.96 4.99 11.34
N MET A 65 13.44 4.48 12.47
CA MET A 65 14.70 3.73 12.52
C MET A 65 14.63 2.44 11.68
N ARG A 66 13.53 1.69 11.75
CA ARG A 66 13.32 0.49 10.92
C ARG A 66 13.32 0.83 9.43
N LYS A 67 12.65 1.92 9.05
CA LYS A 67 12.66 2.44 7.68
C LYS A 67 14.07 2.76 7.20
N LEU A 68 14.82 3.57 7.96
CA LEU A 68 16.18 3.96 7.60
C LEU A 68 17.14 2.76 7.53
N ARG A 69 17.04 1.80 8.46
CA ARG A 69 17.80 0.56 8.39
C ARG A 69 17.48 -0.24 7.13
N LYS A 70 16.19 -0.39 6.79
CA LYS A 70 15.80 -1.06 5.55
C LYS A 70 16.39 -0.38 4.32
N ILE A 71 16.40 0.95 4.26
CA ILE A 71 17.02 1.71 3.16
C ILE A 71 18.50 1.40 3.09
N ARG A 72 19.21 1.50 4.20
CA ARG A 72 20.64 1.22 4.28
C ARG A 72 20.95 -0.23 3.92
N ASP A 73 20.44 -1.18 4.69
CA ASP A 73 20.88 -2.58 4.67
C ASP A 73 20.35 -3.33 3.43
N THR A 74 19.15 -3.01 2.98
CA THR A 74 18.54 -3.72 1.83
C THR A 74 18.94 -3.13 0.50
N TYR A 75 19.14 -1.80 0.41
CA TYR A 75 19.40 -1.14 -0.87
C TYR A 75 20.82 -0.59 -0.97
N LEU A 76 21.22 0.34 -0.08
CA LEU A 76 22.50 1.03 -0.24
C LEU A 76 23.70 0.11 0.00
N ASP A 77 23.67 -0.70 1.04
CA ASP A 77 24.75 -1.68 1.31
C ASP A 77 24.81 -2.75 0.22
N ALA A 78 23.66 -3.14 -0.35
CA ALA A 78 23.63 -4.05 -1.48
C ALA A 78 24.28 -3.42 -2.73
N PHE A 79 24.03 -2.14 -3.01
CA PHE A 79 24.68 -1.46 -4.14
C PHE A 79 26.21 -1.40 -3.96
N VAL A 80 26.67 -1.08 -2.74
CA VAL A 80 28.12 -1.04 -2.44
C VAL A 80 28.76 -2.42 -2.56
N ARG A 81 28.09 -3.45 -2.05
CA ARG A 81 28.60 -4.83 -2.05
C ARG A 81 28.64 -5.47 -3.44
N GLU A 82 27.60 -5.22 -4.25
CA GLU A 82 27.42 -5.92 -5.54
C GLU A 82 28.01 -5.15 -6.73
N GLN A 83 28.52 -3.94 -6.53
CA GLN A 83 29.17 -3.19 -7.60
C GLN A 83 30.53 -3.77 -7.97
N VAL A 84 30.89 -3.69 -9.25
CA VAL A 84 32.19 -4.04 -9.77
C VAL A 84 32.75 -2.84 -10.54
N ASN A 85 33.85 -2.28 -10.10
CA ASN A 85 34.48 -1.08 -10.70
C ASN A 85 33.49 0.11 -10.85
N GLY A 86 32.64 0.33 -9.84
CA GLY A 86 31.66 1.40 -9.85
C GLY A 86 30.39 1.13 -10.68
N VAL A 87 30.28 -0.06 -11.24
CA VAL A 87 29.11 -0.45 -12.06
C VAL A 87 28.29 -1.52 -11.35
N ILE A 88 26.98 -1.36 -11.32
CA ILE A 88 26.04 -2.32 -10.75
C ILE A 88 25.52 -3.23 -11.87
N HIS A 89 25.55 -4.55 -11.64
CA HIS A 89 25.16 -5.59 -12.58
C HIS A 89 24.02 -6.44 -12.01
N PRO A 90 22.79 -5.94 -11.96
CA PRO A 90 21.67 -6.72 -11.42
C PRO A 90 21.40 -7.95 -12.28
N PHE A 91 21.19 -9.07 -11.63
CA PHE A 91 20.84 -10.32 -12.30
C PHE A 91 19.31 -10.45 -12.38
N TYR A 92 18.80 -10.90 -13.54
CA TYR A 92 17.36 -11.14 -13.76
C TYR A 92 17.12 -12.62 -14.03
N ASN A 93 16.31 -13.25 -13.16
CA ASN A 93 15.89 -14.64 -13.31
C ASN A 93 14.56 -14.68 -14.06
N LEU A 94 14.52 -15.36 -15.19
CA LEU A 94 13.32 -15.49 -16.03
C LEU A 94 12.54 -16.79 -15.81
N HIS A 95 13.07 -17.71 -15.00
CA HIS A 95 12.56 -19.08 -14.85
C HIS A 95 12.14 -19.45 -13.41
N THR A 96 12.34 -18.57 -12.44
CA THR A 96 12.12 -18.91 -11.02
C THR A 96 10.67 -18.67 -10.56
N VAL A 97 9.95 -17.75 -11.21
CA VAL A 97 8.60 -17.36 -10.80
C VAL A 97 7.57 -18.14 -11.59
N ARG A 98 6.66 -18.85 -10.90
CA ARG A 98 5.63 -19.70 -11.52
C ARG A 98 4.69 -18.97 -12.48
N THR A 99 4.53 -17.66 -12.32
CA THR A 99 3.70 -16.80 -13.17
C THR A 99 4.46 -16.22 -14.37
N PHE A 100 5.64 -16.71 -14.67
CA PHE A 100 6.54 -16.22 -15.72
C PHE A 100 6.96 -14.75 -15.59
N ARG A 101 6.76 -14.14 -14.43
CA ARG A 101 7.37 -12.83 -14.13
C ARG A 101 8.86 -13.01 -13.88
N SER A 102 9.66 -12.03 -14.28
CA SER A 102 11.07 -11.99 -13.88
C SER A 102 11.19 -11.69 -12.39
N SER A 103 12.26 -12.16 -11.80
CA SER A 103 12.76 -11.71 -10.50
C SER A 103 14.15 -11.15 -10.65
N SER A 104 14.58 -10.30 -9.71
CA SER A 104 15.93 -9.73 -9.76
C SER A 104 16.65 -9.93 -8.43
N ASP A 105 17.96 -10.20 -8.51
CA ASP A 105 18.86 -10.30 -7.37
C ASP A 105 20.22 -9.68 -7.68
N ARG A 106 21.05 -9.51 -6.66
CA ARG A 106 22.45 -9.08 -6.70
C ARG A 106 22.74 -7.78 -7.47
N PRO A 107 22.15 -6.63 -7.13
CA PRO A 107 21.07 -6.39 -6.17
C PRO A 107 19.69 -6.51 -6.81
N ASN A 108 18.61 -6.59 -5.99
CA ASN A 108 17.24 -6.64 -6.50
C ASN A 108 16.78 -5.25 -6.99
N PHE A 109 16.84 -5.03 -8.30
CA PHE A 109 16.44 -3.78 -8.94
C PHE A 109 14.94 -3.60 -9.04
N GLN A 110 14.15 -4.67 -8.97
CA GLN A 110 12.68 -4.58 -9.06
C GLN A 110 12.03 -4.05 -7.78
N ASN A 111 12.76 -4.06 -6.65
CA ASN A 111 12.26 -3.61 -5.36
C ASN A 111 12.76 -2.22 -4.93
N ILE A 112 13.43 -1.48 -5.82
CA ILE A 112 13.91 -0.11 -5.50
C ILE A 112 12.70 0.77 -5.14
N PRO A 113 12.73 1.48 -3.99
CA PRO A 113 11.60 2.26 -3.52
C PRO A 113 11.11 3.29 -4.54
N LYS A 114 9.78 3.34 -4.74
CA LYS A 114 9.10 4.32 -5.63
C LYS A 114 8.13 5.21 -4.88
N ARG A 115 7.45 4.69 -3.83
CA ARG A 115 6.37 5.40 -3.13
C ARG A 115 6.88 6.32 -2.04
N ASP A 116 7.87 5.90 -1.29
CA ASP A 116 8.49 6.71 -0.24
C ASP A 116 9.49 7.68 -0.88
N LYS A 117 9.19 8.97 -0.82
CA LYS A 117 9.98 10.02 -1.50
C LYS A 117 11.43 10.08 -1.01
N GLU A 118 11.65 9.89 0.30
CA GLU A 118 12.99 9.92 0.89
C GLU A 118 13.81 8.69 0.45
N ALA A 119 13.25 7.49 0.62
CA ALA A 119 13.88 6.25 0.19
C ALA A 119 14.12 6.23 -1.33
N MET A 120 13.15 6.72 -2.11
CA MET A 120 13.27 6.86 -3.56
C MET A 120 14.43 7.78 -3.93
N ALA A 121 14.51 8.96 -3.30
CA ALA A 121 15.55 9.93 -3.60
C ALA A 121 16.95 9.38 -3.27
N LEU A 122 17.11 8.73 -2.14
CA LEU A 122 18.39 8.14 -1.73
C LEU A 122 18.81 6.98 -2.65
N CYS A 123 17.91 6.04 -2.92
CA CYS A 123 18.25 4.84 -3.71
C CYS A 123 18.39 5.15 -5.20
N ARG A 124 17.51 5.97 -5.80
CA ARG A 124 17.56 6.26 -7.24
C ARG A 124 18.68 7.22 -7.63
N LYS A 125 19.10 8.14 -6.75
CA LYS A 125 20.26 8.99 -6.99
C LYS A 125 21.58 8.22 -7.10
N ALA A 126 21.66 7.02 -6.54
CA ALA A 126 22.82 6.15 -6.66
C ALA A 126 22.94 5.47 -8.05
N ILE A 127 21.88 5.57 -8.88
CA ILE A 127 21.83 4.92 -10.18
C ILE A 127 21.80 5.99 -11.27
N TYR A 128 22.86 6.04 -12.05
CA TYR A 128 23.01 6.97 -13.17
C TYR A 128 23.66 6.27 -14.36
N PRO A 129 23.47 6.75 -15.59
CA PRO A 129 24.03 6.15 -16.78
C PRO A 129 25.54 6.33 -16.83
N ARG A 130 26.24 5.43 -17.52
CA ARG A 130 27.65 5.62 -17.85
C ARG A 130 27.86 6.89 -18.68
N PRO A 131 29.05 7.51 -18.65
CA PRO A 131 29.35 8.64 -19.52
C PRO A 131 29.00 8.36 -21.00
N GLY A 132 28.30 9.29 -21.64
CA GLY A 132 27.84 9.16 -23.02
C GLY A 132 26.59 8.28 -23.21
N HIS A 133 25.97 7.77 -22.15
CA HIS A 133 24.75 6.96 -22.18
C HIS A 133 23.60 7.68 -21.47
N GLN A 134 22.39 7.21 -21.72
CA GLN A 134 21.16 7.69 -21.07
C GLN A 134 20.39 6.49 -20.50
N LEU A 135 19.57 6.74 -19.48
CA LEU A 135 18.59 5.78 -18.99
C LEU A 135 17.30 5.99 -19.79
N LEU A 136 16.76 4.91 -20.33
CA LEU A 136 15.46 4.87 -20.98
C LEU A 136 14.48 4.11 -20.10
N GLU A 137 13.34 4.75 -19.77
CA GLU A 137 12.24 4.11 -19.06
C GLU A 137 11.08 3.90 -20.05
N ILE A 138 10.65 2.65 -20.19
CA ILE A 138 9.50 2.26 -20.99
C ILE A 138 8.58 1.44 -20.12
N ASP A 139 7.32 1.87 -19.98
CA ASP A 139 6.31 1.17 -19.20
C ASP A 139 5.06 0.92 -20.03
N TYR A 140 4.46 -0.26 -19.87
CA TYR A 140 3.22 -0.59 -20.53
C TYR A 140 2.03 0.05 -19.82
N ALA A 141 1.23 0.81 -20.53
CA ALA A 141 -0.01 1.34 -19.98
C ALA A 141 -1.05 0.23 -19.79
N GLY A 142 -1.33 -0.13 -18.52
CA GLY A 142 -2.38 -1.08 -18.16
C GLY A 142 -2.20 -2.48 -18.77
N ILE A 143 -1.00 -3.05 -18.68
CA ILE A 143 -0.69 -4.35 -19.32
C ILE A 143 -1.67 -5.46 -18.91
N GLU A 144 -2.07 -5.51 -17.64
CA GLU A 144 -3.01 -6.51 -17.14
C GLU A 144 -4.37 -6.39 -17.81
N VAL A 145 -4.88 -5.17 -17.97
CA VAL A 145 -6.16 -4.89 -18.65
C VAL A 145 -6.10 -5.32 -20.12
N ARG A 146 -4.99 -5.01 -20.80
CA ARG A 146 -4.79 -5.37 -22.21
C ARG A 146 -4.71 -6.87 -22.42
N ILE A 147 -3.99 -7.58 -21.54
CA ILE A 147 -3.91 -9.05 -21.61
C ILE A 147 -5.27 -9.67 -21.28
N SER A 148 -5.96 -9.19 -20.24
CA SER A 148 -7.29 -9.66 -19.87
C SER A 148 -8.27 -9.49 -21.01
N GLN A 149 -8.24 -8.35 -21.71
CA GLN A 149 -9.08 -8.10 -22.87
C GLN A 149 -8.84 -9.10 -24.02
N CYS A 150 -7.60 -9.53 -24.23
CA CYS A 150 -7.31 -10.55 -25.27
C CYS A 150 -8.03 -11.88 -25.00
N TYR A 151 -8.27 -12.23 -23.73
CA TYR A 151 -8.97 -13.44 -23.33
C TYR A 151 -10.48 -13.25 -23.19
N HIS A 152 -10.92 -12.21 -22.52
CA HIS A 152 -12.33 -11.99 -22.20
C HIS A 152 -13.11 -11.32 -23.31
N LYS A 153 -12.43 -10.49 -24.14
CA LYS A 153 -13.03 -9.70 -25.22
C LYS A 153 -14.20 -8.83 -24.76
N ASP A 154 -14.09 -8.33 -23.52
CA ASP A 154 -15.09 -7.50 -22.89
C ASP A 154 -15.14 -6.10 -23.56
N PRO A 155 -16.31 -5.62 -24.01
CA PRO A 155 -16.41 -4.35 -24.70
C PRO A 155 -16.08 -3.14 -23.81
N THR A 156 -16.31 -3.24 -22.49
CA THR A 156 -15.96 -2.19 -21.53
C THR A 156 -14.44 -2.07 -21.36
N MET A 157 -13.74 -3.21 -21.24
CA MET A 157 -12.28 -3.21 -21.24
C MET A 157 -11.70 -2.66 -22.55
N GLN A 158 -12.32 -2.99 -23.69
CA GLN A 158 -11.89 -2.49 -25.01
C GLN A 158 -11.97 -0.96 -25.06
N LYS A 159 -13.06 -0.37 -24.57
CA LYS A 159 -13.20 1.09 -24.47
C LYS A 159 -12.03 1.73 -23.71
N TYR A 160 -11.64 1.17 -22.54
CA TYR A 160 -10.52 1.70 -21.75
C TYR A 160 -9.15 1.52 -22.40
N ILE A 161 -9.02 0.62 -23.35
CA ILE A 161 -7.79 0.40 -24.12
C ILE A 161 -7.69 1.36 -25.28
N GLU A 162 -8.81 1.65 -25.96
CA GLU A 162 -8.87 2.48 -27.18
C GLU A 162 -8.90 3.98 -26.87
N ASP A 163 -9.56 4.38 -25.78
CA ASP A 163 -9.65 5.78 -25.38
C ASP A 163 -8.54 6.15 -24.38
N PRO A 164 -7.50 6.90 -24.81
CA PRO A 164 -6.40 7.32 -23.95
C PRO A 164 -6.82 8.31 -22.85
N HIS A 165 -8.01 8.90 -22.94
CA HIS A 165 -8.54 9.83 -21.93
C HIS A 165 -9.36 9.10 -20.87
N SER A 166 -9.78 7.88 -21.10
CA SER A 166 -10.52 7.06 -20.15
C SER A 166 -9.65 6.67 -18.95
N ASP A 167 -10.26 6.58 -17.77
CA ASP A 167 -9.59 6.17 -16.53
C ASP A 167 -10.45 5.15 -15.78
N MET A 168 -10.27 3.87 -16.12
CA MET A 168 -11.02 2.75 -15.52
C MET A 168 -11.02 2.80 -13.98
N HIS A 169 -9.89 3.18 -13.38
CA HIS A 169 -9.81 3.25 -11.91
C HIS A 169 -10.62 4.41 -11.33
N LEU A 170 -10.75 5.50 -12.09
CA LEU A 170 -11.57 6.64 -11.70
C LEU A 170 -13.05 6.29 -11.83
N ASP A 171 -13.45 5.70 -12.96
CA ASP A 171 -14.82 5.28 -13.22
C ASP A 171 -15.29 4.24 -12.20
N MET A 172 -14.43 3.24 -11.89
CA MET A 172 -14.72 2.26 -10.83
C MET A 172 -14.85 2.92 -9.46
N ALA A 173 -14.03 3.91 -9.15
CA ALA A 173 -14.18 4.66 -7.90
C ALA A 173 -15.50 5.45 -7.87
N GLY A 174 -15.89 6.05 -8.99
CA GLY A 174 -17.16 6.73 -9.13
C GLY A 174 -18.36 5.82 -8.85
N GLN A 175 -18.34 4.61 -9.39
CA GLN A 175 -19.39 3.61 -9.18
C GLN A 175 -19.39 3.09 -7.73
N ILE A 176 -18.25 2.67 -7.21
CA ILE A 176 -18.11 2.07 -5.88
C ILE A 176 -18.48 3.06 -4.78
N PHE A 177 -18.02 4.30 -4.89
CA PHE A 177 -18.26 5.33 -3.88
C PHE A 177 -19.45 6.26 -4.23
N LEU A 178 -20.20 5.95 -5.28
CA LEU A 178 -21.37 6.74 -5.71
C LEU A 178 -21.07 8.20 -5.99
N LEU A 179 -19.93 8.45 -6.66
CA LEU A 179 -19.44 9.79 -7.03
C LEU A 179 -19.50 9.97 -8.55
N PRO A 180 -20.63 10.41 -9.12
CA PRO A 180 -20.78 10.57 -10.58
C PRO A 180 -19.80 11.60 -11.17
N ASP A 181 -19.47 12.64 -10.41
CA ASP A 181 -18.59 13.72 -10.83
C ASP A 181 -17.18 13.59 -10.24
N ILE A 182 -16.67 12.35 -10.13
CA ILE A 182 -15.34 12.10 -9.57
C ILE A 182 -14.25 12.69 -10.48
N ASP A 183 -13.34 13.48 -9.90
CA ASP A 183 -12.26 14.16 -10.62
C ASP A 183 -10.90 13.89 -9.95
N LYS A 184 -9.95 13.38 -10.72
CA LYS A 184 -8.58 13.10 -10.26
C LYS A 184 -7.74 14.33 -9.93
N SER A 185 -8.19 15.55 -10.27
CA SER A 185 -7.55 16.80 -9.87
C SER A 185 -7.80 17.11 -8.39
N ILE A 186 -8.87 16.58 -7.82
CA ILE A 186 -9.23 16.72 -6.41
C ILE A 186 -8.44 15.68 -5.58
N PRO A 187 -7.62 16.09 -4.60
CA PRO A 187 -6.77 15.17 -3.83
C PRO A 187 -7.54 14.03 -3.16
N GLU A 188 -8.71 14.32 -2.61
CA GLU A 188 -9.58 13.35 -1.93
C GLU A 188 -10.14 12.31 -2.91
N HIS A 189 -10.59 12.75 -4.07
CA HIS A 189 -11.04 11.85 -5.14
C HIS A 189 -9.89 10.97 -5.66
N LYS A 190 -8.66 11.51 -5.68
CA LYS A 190 -7.47 10.71 -6.03
C LYS A 190 -7.19 9.61 -5.00
N VAL A 191 -7.49 9.84 -3.72
CA VAL A 191 -7.40 8.78 -2.68
C VAL A 191 -8.40 7.67 -2.98
N LEU A 192 -9.67 8.01 -3.29
CA LEU A 192 -10.71 7.03 -3.64
C LEU A 192 -10.40 6.28 -4.94
N ARG A 193 -9.88 6.98 -5.95
CA ARG A 193 -9.36 6.34 -7.17
C ARG A 193 -8.25 5.32 -6.86
N ASN A 194 -7.34 5.64 -5.94
CA ASN A 194 -6.30 4.72 -5.53
C ASN A 194 -6.85 3.56 -4.67
N ALA A 195 -7.89 3.81 -3.89
CA ALA A 195 -8.62 2.78 -3.15
C ALA A 195 -9.28 1.77 -4.12
N ALA A 196 -10.01 2.25 -5.13
CA ALA A 196 -10.61 1.40 -6.15
C ALA A 196 -9.52 0.62 -6.93
N LYS A 197 -8.44 1.28 -7.36
CA LYS A 197 -7.32 0.64 -8.06
C LYS A 197 -6.71 -0.51 -7.26
N ASN A 198 -6.33 -0.27 -6.00
CA ASN A 198 -5.55 -1.22 -5.19
C ASN A 198 -6.43 -2.11 -4.30
N GLY A 199 -7.65 -1.69 -3.99
CA GLY A 199 -8.59 -2.41 -3.13
C GLY A 199 -9.67 -3.19 -3.88
N PHE A 200 -9.88 -2.89 -5.16
CA PHE A 200 -10.88 -3.56 -5.99
C PHE A 200 -10.30 -4.06 -7.31
N VAL A 201 -9.90 -3.18 -8.23
CA VAL A 201 -9.55 -3.58 -9.61
C VAL A 201 -8.41 -4.60 -9.63
N PHE A 202 -7.27 -4.30 -9.01
CA PHE A 202 -6.15 -5.26 -8.98
C PHE A 202 -6.48 -6.54 -8.23
N PRO A 203 -7.08 -6.53 -7.03
CA PRO A 203 -7.49 -7.76 -6.36
C PRO A 203 -8.41 -8.62 -7.22
N GLN A 204 -9.40 -8.05 -7.89
CA GLN A 204 -10.31 -8.79 -8.78
C GLN A 204 -9.56 -9.43 -9.96
N PHE A 205 -8.60 -8.75 -10.59
CA PHE A 205 -7.75 -9.35 -11.61
C PHE A 205 -6.92 -10.54 -11.09
N TYR A 206 -6.63 -10.58 -9.79
CA TYR A 206 -5.93 -11.68 -9.14
C TYR A 206 -6.87 -12.72 -8.49
N GLY A 207 -8.18 -12.62 -8.71
CA GLY A 207 -9.17 -13.56 -8.22
C GLY A 207 -9.59 -13.38 -6.76
N ASP A 208 -9.41 -12.19 -6.20
CA ASP A 208 -9.87 -11.88 -4.85
C ASP A 208 -11.40 -11.74 -4.81
N TYR A 209 -11.96 -11.94 -3.63
CA TYR A 209 -13.39 -11.95 -3.43
C TYR A 209 -13.92 -10.55 -3.06
N TYR A 210 -15.11 -10.19 -3.53
CA TYR A 210 -15.69 -8.86 -3.34
C TYR A 210 -15.74 -8.38 -1.88
N ALA A 211 -15.99 -9.29 -0.93
CA ALA A 211 -16.02 -8.94 0.50
C ALA A 211 -14.67 -8.44 1.02
N ASN A 212 -13.55 -9.05 0.58
CA ASN A 212 -12.20 -8.57 0.90
C ASN A 212 -11.95 -7.20 0.27
N CYS A 213 -12.42 -7.00 -0.95
CA CYS A 213 -12.32 -5.72 -1.65
C CYS A 213 -13.10 -4.63 -0.91
N ALA A 214 -14.34 -4.91 -0.49
CA ALA A 214 -15.16 -4.00 0.29
C ALA A 214 -14.49 -3.60 1.61
N GLU A 215 -13.94 -4.58 2.35
CA GLU A 215 -13.20 -4.31 3.59
C GLU A 215 -11.97 -3.42 3.34
N ASN A 216 -11.20 -3.72 2.31
CA ASN A 216 -10.04 -2.91 1.95
C ASN A 216 -10.45 -1.47 1.63
N MET A 217 -11.48 -1.28 0.82
CA MET A 217 -11.92 0.05 0.40
C MET A 217 -12.57 0.85 1.54
N ALA A 218 -13.52 0.26 2.28
CA ALA A 218 -14.21 0.96 3.35
C ALA A 218 -13.32 1.17 4.58
N CYS A 219 -12.67 0.09 5.08
CA CYS A 219 -11.98 0.15 6.37
C CYS A 219 -10.54 0.65 6.26
N ARG A 220 -9.78 0.18 5.27
CA ARG A 220 -8.37 0.58 5.15
C ARG A 220 -8.20 1.94 4.48
N TRP A 221 -8.82 2.13 3.32
CA TRP A 221 -8.70 3.37 2.57
C TRP A 221 -9.68 4.43 3.03
N GLY A 222 -10.94 4.04 3.27
CA GLY A 222 -12.01 4.94 3.67
C GLY A 222 -12.00 5.34 5.13
N GLY A 223 -11.32 4.56 5.99
CA GLY A 223 -11.27 4.80 7.44
C GLY A 223 -12.63 4.59 8.14
N LEU A 224 -13.51 3.77 7.55
CA LEU A 224 -14.84 3.47 8.08
C LEU A 224 -14.80 2.18 8.92
N PRO A 225 -15.51 2.12 10.06
CA PRO A 225 -15.58 0.91 10.87
C PRO A 225 -16.50 -0.15 10.24
N LYS A 226 -16.29 -1.43 10.60
CA LYS A 226 -17.29 -2.48 10.35
C LYS A 226 -18.50 -2.25 11.25
N GLY A 227 -19.72 -2.22 10.66
CA GLY A 227 -20.98 -2.00 11.37
C GLY A 227 -21.76 -0.82 10.77
N ARG A 228 -22.67 -0.24 11.56
CA ARG A 228 -23.43 0.94 11.15
C ARG A 228 -22.55 2.19 11.19
N TRP A 229 -22.72 3.02 10.19
CA TRP A 229 -21.96 4.26 10.09
C TRP A 229 -22.71 5.44 10.70
N LYS A 230 -21.94 6.39 11.18
CA LYS A 230 -22.43 7.67 11.73
C LYS A 230 -21.87 8.80 10.89
N HIS A 231 -22.49 9.97 10.99
CA HIS A 231 -21.95 11.18 10.40
C HIS A 231 -20.55 11.50 10.92
N GLY A 232 -19.70 12.08 10.09
CA GLY A 232 -18.37 12.53 10.46
C GLY A 232 -17.32 11.42 10.53
N GLN A 233 -17.52 10.27 9.90
CA GLN A 233 -16.57 9.15 9.89
C GLN A 233 -15.87 9.02 8.53
N GLY A 234 -14.66 8.45 8.58
CA GLY A 234 -13.84 8.17 7.41
C GLY A 234 -13.06 9.38 6.91
N ILE A 235 -12.51 9.26 5.70
CA ILE A 235 -11.72 10.33 5.08
C ILE A 235 -12.56 11.57 4.83
N THR A 236 -11.93 12.74 4.94
CA THR A 236 -12.54 14.02 4.58
C THR A 236 -12.62 14.13 3.06
N MET A 237 -13.74 14.64 2.57
CA MET A 237 -14.04 14.92 1.17
C MET A 237 -14.46 16.40 1.02
N PRO A 238 -14.50 16.97 -0.19
CA PRO A 238 -14.91 18.37 -0.37
C PRO A 238 -16.31 18.68 0.19
N SER A 239 -17.21 17.69 0.19
CA SER A 239 -18.62 17.81 0.63
C SER A 239 -18.89 17.29 2.05
N GLY A 240 -17.87 16.99 2.84
CA GLY A 240 -18.01 16.39 4.17
C GLY A 240 -17.11 15.18 4.37
N THR A 241 -17.57 14.16 5.10
CA THR A 241 -16.82 12.92 5.25
C THR A 241 -17.36 11.84 4.31
N LEU A 242 -16.57 10.77 4.11
CA LEU A 242 -16.99 9.64 3.28
C LEU A 242 -18.30 9.02 3.81
N SER A 243 -18.46 8.90 5.14
CA SER A 243 -19.71 8.39 5.71
C SER A 243 -20.89 9.31 5.43
N ASP A 244 -20.72 10.63 5.51
CA ASP A 244 -21.80 11.59 5.21
C ASP A 244 -22.29 11.42 3.77
N HIS A 245 -21.35 11.28 2.85
CA HIS A 245 -21.64 11.07 1.44
C HIS A 245 -22.37 9.73 1.20
N LEU A 246 -21.87 8.62 1.76
CA LEU A 246 -22.46 7.30 1.59
C LEU A 246 -23.85 7.20 2.25
N LEU A 247 -24.03 7.80 3.44
CA LEU A 247 -25.33 7.89 4.11
C LEU A 247 -26.34 8.65 3.25
N ALA A 248 -25.96 9.77 2.66
CA ALA A 248 -26.80 10.56 1.76
C ALA A 248 -27.22 9.77 0.50
N ASN A 249 -26.41 8.80 0.07
CA ASN A 249 -26.67 7.91 -1.05
C ASN A 249 -27.27 6.55 -0.65
N GLY A 250 -27.78 6.41 0.58
CA GLY A 250 -28.52 5.23 1.04
C GLY A 250 -27.65 4.10 1.59
N ILE A 251 -26.33 4.25 1.65
CA ILE A 251 -25.41 3.25 2.21
C ILE A 251 -25.08 3.62 3.67
N SER A 252 -25.72 2.95 4.63
CA SER A 252 -25.68 3.31 6.05
C SER A 252 -24.83 2.38 6.92
N SER A 253 -24.22 1.36 6.32
CA SER A 253 -23.43 0.37 7.05
C SER A 253 -22.39 -0.31 6.16
N TYR A 254 -21.44 -0.95 6.80
CA TYR A 254 -20.47 -1.79 6.09
C TYR A 254 -21.15 -2.91 5.27
N GLU A 255 -22.18 -3.55 5.81
CA GLU A 255 -22.94 -4.60 5.12
C GLU A 255 -23.63 -4.08 3.86
N ALA A 256 -24.25 -2.88 3.95
CA ALA A 256 -24.86 -2.24 2.78
C ALA A 256 -23.80 -1.90 1.71
N PHE A 257 -22.62 -1.43 2.12
CA PHE A 257 -21.52 -1.16 1.22
C PHE A 257 -20.94 -2.44 0.58
N GLU A 258 -20.78 -3.51 1.36
CA GLU A 258 -20.33 -4.80 0.85
C GLU A 258 -21.27 -5.37 -0.21
N ASN A 259 -22.60 -5.27 0.03
CA ASN A 259 -23.62 -5.67 -0.95
C ASN A 259 -23.56 -4.79 -2.22
N HIS A 260 -23.38 -3.49 -2.08
CA HIS A 260 -23.20 -2.59 -3.22
C HIS A 260 -21.94 -2.94 -4.04
N VAL A 261 -20.80 -3.19 -3.37
CA VAL A 261 -19.56 -3.61 -4.04
C VAL A 261 -19.70 -4.95 -4.77
N LYS A 262 -20.57 -5.83 -4.30
CA LYS A 262 -20.90 -7.09 -4.98
C LYS A 262 -21.63 -6.89 -6.29
N GLU A 263 -22.42 -5.82 -6.40
CA GLU A 263 -23.20 -5.50 -7.61
C GLU A 263 -22.38 -4.74 -8.66
N VAL A 264 -21.37 -3.98 -8.24
CA VAL A 264 -20.40 -3.31 -9.11
C VAL A 264 -19.42 -4.30 -9.72
#